data_819f4060d5e44c17a894bce67d2b55fb
#
_entry.id   819f4060d5e44c17a894bce67d2b55fb
#
_cell.length_a   1.000
_cell.length_b   1.000
_cell.length_c   1.000
_cell.angle_alpha   90.00
_cell.angle_beta   90.00
_cell.angle_gamma   90.00
#
_symmetry.space_group_name_H-M   'P 1'
#
loop_
_entity.id
_entity.type
_entity.pdbx_description
1 polymer ?
#
loop_
_entity_poly.entity_id
_entity_poly.type
_entity_poly.pdbx_seq_one_letter_code
_entity_poly.pdbx_strand_id
1 'polypeptide(L)'
;SHTYTLDGKQLSGITGVIKDKLFPDCYKDVPEDVLNKAAERGHRIHTAIELYDTCDIPTADCDELKGYIEEIPTHDFIGRHMASEYVVSDNEKYASAIDKVYADGMGGVILADIKTTYKLDTDYVSWQLSVYAYFFSMLNPGIPVSGAYAIWLRRDKHKVVEVPLRPVEDVLKLLYGDEAPKTDCGFGELSFTEDYLLQLKNEAEEA
;
A
#
# COMPACT_ATOMS: atom_id res chain seq x y z
N SER A 1 5.99 9.38 -12.77
CA SER A 1 5.79 7.91 -12.71
C SER A 1 7.14 7.25 -12.51
N HIS A 2 7.23 6.34 -11.58
CA HIS A 2 8.43 5.56 -11.35
C HIS A 2 8.65 4.60 -12.52
N THR A 3 9.88 4.48 -12.97
CA THR A 3 10.29 3.49 -13.97
C THR A 3 11.09 2.41 -13.25
N TYR A 4 10.64 1.18 -13.35
CA TYR A 4 11.29 0.03 -12.74
C TYR A 4 12.03 -0.76 -13.81
N THR A 5 13.29 -1.14 -13.54
CA THR A 5 14.10 -1.96 -14.43
C THR A 5 14.80 -3.06 -13.64
N LEU A 6 14.84 -4.27 -14.21
CA LEU A 6 15.57 -5.41 -13.68
C LEU A 6 16.45 -5.97 -14.82
N ASP A 7 17.76 -6.01 -14.62
CA ASP A 7 18.74 -6.47 -15.61
C ASP A 7 18.58 -5.84 -17.01
N GLY A 8 18.23 -4.53 -17.02
CA GLY A 8 17.98 -3.79 -18.25
C GLY A 8 16.61 -3.98 -18.88
N LYS A 9 15.76 -4.87 -18.34
CA LYS A 9 14.37 -5.05 -18.77
C LYS A 9 13.45 -4.14 -17.98
N GLN A 10 12.61 -3.38 -18.66
CA GLN A 10 11.59 -2.56 -18.02
C GLN A 10 10.46 -3.43 -17.47
N LEU A 11 10.07 -3.17 -16.22
CA LEU A 11 8.93 -3.79 -15.55
C LEU A 11 7.70 -2.88 -15.59
N SER A 12 6.52 -3.48 -15.61
CA SER A 12 5.25 -2.74 -15.59
C SER A 12 4.91 -2.30 -14.17
N GLY A 13 4.55 -1.03 -14.02
CA GLY A 13 4.07 -0.49 -12.73
C GLY A 13 2.66 -0.98 -12.39
N ILE A 14 2.47 -1.45 -11.16
CA ILE A 14 1.21 -2.05 -10.68
C ILE A 14 0.03 -1.11 -10.78
N THR A 15 0.20 0.15 -10.43
CA THR A 15 -0.88 1.16 -10.50
C THR A 15 -1.43 1.33 -11.91
N GLY A 16 -0.56 1.25 -12.93
CA GLY A 16 -0.97 1.25 -14.34
C GLY A 16 -1.79 0.01 -14.71
N VAL A 17 -1.31 -1.17 -14.30
CA VAL A 17 -2.01 -2.44 -14.57
C VAL A 17 -3.41 -2.48 -13.95
N ILE A 18 -3.54 -2.05 -12.70
CA ILE A 18 -4.84 -1.98 -12.01
C ILE A 18 -5.78 -1.01 -12.73
N LYS A 19 -5.28 0.19 -13.04
CA LYS A 19 -6.05 1.20 -13.76
C LYS A 19 -6.57 0.66 -15.09
N ASP A 20 -5.68 0.11 -15.92
CA ASP A 20 -6.04 -0.31 -17.27
C ASP A 20 -6.99 -1.52 -17.30
N LYS A 21 -6.84 -2.45 -16.34
CA LYS A 21 -7.63 -3.67 -16.31
C LYS A 21 -8.96 -3.53 -15.55
N LEU A 22 -8.99 -2.78 -14.45
CA LEU A 22 -10.16 -2.71 -13.56
C LEU A 22 -10.86 -1.36 -13.56
N PHE A 23 -10.13 -0.26 -13.84
CA PHE A 23 -10.65 1.10 -13.72
C PHE A 23 -10.35 1.94 -14.99
N PRO A 24 -10.61 1.43 -16.21
CA PRO A 24 -10.19 2.09 -17.45
C PRO A 24 -10.82 3.48 -17.64
N ASP A 25 -11.99 3.71 -17.09
CA ASP A 25 -12.72 4.96 -17.22
C ASP A 25 -12.53 5.94 -16.05
N CYS A 26 -11.69 5.61 -15.05
CA CYS A 26 -11.58 6.40 -13.81
C CYS A 26 -11.18 7.87 -14.02
N TYR A 27 -10.51 8.20 -15.13
CA TYR A 27 -10.07 9.57 -15.48
C TYR A 27 -10.49 10.01 -16.88
N LYS A 28 -11.45 9.33 -17.51
CA LYS A 28 -11.82 9.52 -18.90
C LYS A 28 -12.23 10.97 -19.25
N ASP A 29 -12.94 11.62 -18.32
CA ASP A 29 -13.47 12.97 -18.52
C ASP A 29 -12.63 14.06 -17.82
N VAL A 30 -11.43 13.71 -17.32
CA VAL A 30 -10.57 14.67 -16.62
C VAL A 30 -9.51 15.20 -17.59
N PRO A 31 -9.41 16.54 -17.80
CA PRO A 31 -8.40 17.13 -18.64
C PRO A 31 -6.97 16.76 -18.21
N GLU A 32 -6.09 16.51 -19.17
CA GLU A 32 -4.73 16.03 -18.94
C GLU A 32 -3.91 17.01 -18.07
N ASP A 33 -4.10 18.33 -18.28
CA ASP A 33 -3.42 19.34 -17.47
C ASP A 33 -3.85 19.32 -15.98
N VAL A 34 -5.10 18.92 -15.71
CA VAL A 34 -5.61 18.73 -14.33
C VAL A 34 -5.00 17.49 -13.72
N LEU A 35 -4.90 16.39 -14.47
CA LEU A 35 -4.25 15.16 -14.03
C LEU A 35 -2.78 15.40 -13.71
N ASN A 36 -2.05 16.09 -14.58
CA ASN A 36 -0.64 16.39 -14.40
C ASN A 36 -0.40 17.24 -13.14
N LYS A 37 -1.19 18.30 -12.94
CA LYS A 37 -1.12 19.13 -11.72
C LYS A 37 -1.42 18.35 -10.46
N ALA A 38 -2.41 17.43 -10.52
CA ALA A 38 -2.74 16.58 -9.39
C ALA A 38 -1.61 15.59 -9.07
N ALA A 39 -0.99 15.00 -10.09
CA ALA A 39 0.15 14.09 -9.95
C ALA A 39 1.38 14.79 -9.38
N GLU A 40 1.73 16.00 -9.88
CA GLU A 40 2.83 16.81 -9.35
C GLU A 40 2.61 17.19 -7.88
N ARG A 41 1.36 17.58 -7.54
CA ARG A 41 1.02 17.89 -6.15
C ARG A 41 1.13 16.65 -5.27
N GLY A 42 0.59 15.51 -5.70
CA GLY A 42 0.71 14.25 -4.99
C GLY A 42 2.17 13.89 -4.73
N HIS A 43 3.00 13.91 -5.75
CA HIS A 43 4.43 13.62 -5.63
C HIS A 43 5.14 14.51 -4.60
N ARG A 44 4.89 15.83 -4.62
CA ARG A 44 5.48 16.75 -3.62
C ARG A 44 5.06 16.41 -2.18
N ILE A 45 3.81 16.00 -1.99
CA ILE A 45 3.30 15.62 -0.66
C ILE A 45 3.96 14.31 -0.20
N HIS A 46 4.03 13.28 -1.06
CA HIS A 46 4.71 12.03 -0.75
C HIS A 46 6.18 12.26 -0.36
N THR A 47 6.91 13.06 -1.16
CA THR A 47 8.31 13.43 -0.85
C THR A 47 8.44 14.16 0.48
N ALA A 48 7.53 15.09 0.79
CA ALA A 48 7.56 15.82 2.07
C ALA A 48 7.33 14.88 3.27
N ILE A 49 6.43 13.92 3.14
CA ILE A 49 6.15 12.92 4.18
C ILE A 49 7.33 11.95 4.33
N GLU A 50 7.92 11.49 3.23
CA GLU A 50 9.11 10.63 3.26
C GLU A 50 10.29 11.31 3.97
N LEU A 51 10.54 12.59 3.66
CA LEU A 51 11.58 13.37 4.33
C LEU A 51 11.29 13.58 5.81
N TYR A 52 10.02 13.81 6.18
CA TYR A 52 9.63 13.89 7.57
C TYR A 52 9.90 12.58 8.32
N ASP A 53 9.49 11.44 7.77
CA ASP A 53 9.70 10.12 8.39
C ASP A 53 11.19 9.75 8.52
N THR A 54 12.03 10.29 7.61
CA THR A 54 13.48 10.01 7.61
C THR A 54 14.25 10.95 8.54
N CYS A 55 13.87 12.23 8.58
CA CYS A 55 14.64 13.28 9.27
C CYS A 55 13.96 13.82 10.53
N ASP A 56 12.70 13.48 10.77
CA ASP A 56 11.85 14.03 11.85
C ASP A 56 11.75 15.57 11.82
N ILE A 57 11.87 16.14 10.62
CA ILE A 57 11.83 17.60 10.39
C ILE A 57 10.78 17.89 9.31
N PRO A 58 9.74 18.69 9.59
CA PRO A 58 8.81 19.15 8.57
C PRO A 58 9.54 19.99 7.51
N THR A 59 9.67 19.47 6.29
CA THR A 59 10.40 20.10 5.20
C THR A 59 9.51 20.96 4.30
N ALA A 60 8.20 20.88 4.48
CA ALA A 60 7.22 21.63 3.71
C ALA A 60 6.11 22.16 4.63
N ASP A 61 5.67 23.39 4.38
CA ASP A 61 4.49 23.96 5.02
C ASP A 61 3.27 23.72 4.14
N CYS A 62 2.69 22.51 4.28
CA CYS A 62 1.44 22.16 3.61
C CYS A 62 0.49 21.44 4.58
N ASP A 63 -0.80 21.63 4.37
CA ASP A 63 -1.85 21.11 5.25
C ASP A 63 -1.85 19.57 5.27
N GLU A 64 -1.48 18.93 4.17
CA GLU A 64 -1.41 17.48 4.05
C GLU A 64 -0.30 16.87 4.92
N LEU A 65 0.87 17.50 4.99
CA LEU A 65 1.96 17.07 5.88
C LEU A 65 1.57 17.27 7.34
N LYS A 66 0.95 18.42 7.67
CA LYS A 66 0.43 18.67 9.02
C LYS A 66 -0.59 17.60 9.41
N GLY A 67 -1.53 17.30 8.50
CA GLY A 67 -2.52 16.27 8.71
C GLY A 67 -1.91 14.88 8.91
N TYR A 68 -0.85 14.54 8.17
CA TYR A 68 -0.13 13.30 8.38
C TYR A 68 0.50 13.22 9.77
N ILE A 69 1.21 14.28 10.18
CA ILE A 69 1.87 14.36 11.50
C ILE A 69 0.86 14.29 12.66
N GLU A 70 -0.32 14.87 12.49
CA GLU A 70 -1.37 14.86 13.49
C GLU A 70 -2.14 13.54 13.54
N GLU A 71 -2.44 12.95 12.39
CA GLU A 71 -3.31 11.79 12.25
C GLU A 71 -2.62 10.47 12.63
N ILE A 72 -1.40 10.24 12.14
CA ILE A 72 -0.72 8.95 12.32
C ILE A 72 -0.56 8.54 13.78
N PRO A 73 -0.12 9.41 14.71
CA PRO A 73 0.06 9.05 16.11
C PRO A 73 -1.27 8.75 16.85
N THR A 74 -2.42 9.05 16.27
CA THR A 74 -3.72 8.77 16.89
C THR A 74 -4.18 7.32 16.70
N HIS A 75 -3.46 6.55 15.88
CA HIS A 75 -3.80 5.18 15.52
C HIS A 75 -2.84 4.19 16.18
N ASP A 76 -3.21 3.62 17.31
CA ASP A 76 -2.39 2.69 18.10
C ASP A 76 -1.99 1.42 17.33
N PHE A 77 -2.75 1.05 16.30
CA PHE A 77 -2.44 -0.09 15.43
C PHE A 77 -1.33 0.21 14.41
N ILE A 78 -1.01 1.49 14.17
CA ILE A 78 0.15 1.89 13.36
C ILE A 78 1.35 1.97 14.29
N GLY A 79 2.17 0.94 14.26
CA GLY A 79 3.40 0.90 15.05
C GLY A 79 4.51 1.76 14.45
N ARG A 80 5.76 1.38 14.74
CA ARG A 80 6.92 2.13 14.26
C ARG A 80 7.01 2.10 12.73
N HIS A 81 7.24 3.25 12.11
CA HIS A 81 7.62 3.36 10.71
C HIS A 81 8.89 2.53 10.42
N MET A 82 8.83 1.68 9.40
CA MET A 82 9.92 0.79 8.99
C MET A 82 10.54 1.20 7.66
N ALA A 83 9.70 1.56 6.69
CA ALA A 83 10.17 1.96 5.38
C ALA A 83 9.16 2.88 4.65
N SER A 84 9.69 3.78 3.83
CA SER A 84 8.96 4.52 2.80
C SER A 84 9.41 4.04 1.42
N GLU A 85 8.53 4.15 0.42
CA GLU A 85 8.82 3.78 -0.97
C GLU A 85 9.46 2.38 -1.10
N TYR A 86 8.93 1.41 -0.31
CA TYR A 86 9.47 0.06 -0.28
C TYR A 86 9.17 -0.67 -1.59
N VAL A 87 10.22 -0.94 -2.38
CA VAL A 87 10.07 -1.57 -3.69
C VAL A 87 9.69 -3.04 -3.56
N VAL A 88 8.66 -3.44 -4.28
CA VAL A 88 8.16 -4.81 -4.41
C VAL A 88 8.06 -5.22 -5.87
N SER A 89 8.29 -6.49 -6.17
CA SER A 89 8.31 -7.02 -7.53
C SER A 89 8.09 -8.54 -7.54
N ASP A 90 7.60 -9.07 -8.66
CA ASP A 90 7.67 -10.50 -8.97
C ASP A 90 9.01 -10.91 -9.59
N ASN A 91 9.94 -9.96 -9.77
CA ASN A 91 11.23 -10.11 -10.43
C ASN A 91 11.17 -10.55 -11.92
N GLU A 92 10.00 -10.45 -12.55
CA GLU A 92 9.82 -10.88 -13.94
C GLU A 92 9.10 -9.84 -14.79
N LYS A 93 7.97 -9.34 -14.33
CA LYS A 93 7.01 -8.58 -15.12
C LYS A 93 6.57 -7.28 -14.47
N TYR A 94 6.41 -7.29 -13.15
CA TYR A 94 5.76 -6.24 -12.39
C TYR A 94 6.63 -5.72 -11.26
N ALA A 95 6.55 -4.42 -11.02
CA ALA A 95 7.15 -3.79 -9.84
C ALA A 95 6.32 -2.59 -9.39
N SER A 96 6.45 -2.24 -8.14
CA SER A 96 5.90 -1.01 -7.57
C SER A 96 6.67 -0.61 -6.32
N ALA A 97 6.29 0.52 -5.73
CA ALA A 97 6.74 0.92 -4.41
C ALA A 97 5.53 1.07 -3.48
N ILE A 98 5.68 0.57 -2.25
CA ILE A 98 4.71 0.74 -1.17
C ILE A 98 5.04 2.04 -0.46
N ASP A 99 4.12 2.98 -0.41
CA ASP A 99 4.37 4.30 0.18
C ASP A 99 4.89 4.19 1.62
N LYS A 100 4.25 3.33 2.44
CA LYS A 100 4.58 3.16 3.86
C LYS A 100 4.46 1.71 4.31
N VAL A 101 5.47 1.29 5.07
CA VAL A 101 5.48 0.02 5.82
C VAL A 101 5.67 0.34 7.29
N TYR A 102 4.76 -0.11 8.14
CA TYR A 102 4.82 0.05 9.60
C TYR A 102 4.90 -1.31 10.28
N ALA A 103 5.57 -1.38 11.42
CA ALA A 103 5.47 -2.55 12.28
C ALA A 103 4.08 -2.60 12.93
N ASP A 104 3.51 -3.80 13.07
CA ASP A 104 2.24 -4.00 13.78
C ASP A 104 2.41 -4.20 15.31
N GLY A 105 3.66 -4.25 15.77
CA GLY A 105 3.99 -4.52 17.18
C GLY A 105 3.95 -5.99 17.58
N MET A 106 3.51 -6.89 16.69
CA MET A 106 3.38 -8.34 16.95
C MET A 106 4.27 -9.21 16.04
N GLY A 107 5.16 -8.59 15.28
CA GLY A 107 6.09 -9.27 14.38
C GLY A 107 5.65 -9.28 12.92
N GLY A 108 4.53 -8.70 12.61
CA GLY A 108 4.05 -8.44 11.25
C GLY A 108 4.19 -6.99 10.84
N VAL A 109 3.59 -6.67 9.69
CA VAL A 109 3.60 -5.32 9.11
C VAL A 109 2.22 -4.87 8.67
N ILE A 110 2.03 -3.56 8.71
CA ILE A 110 0.91 -2.85 8.11
C ILE A 110 1.43 -2.14 6.88
N LEU A 111 0.72 -2.30 5.77
CA LEU A 111 0.99 -1.57 4.54
C LEU A 111 0.04 -0.39 4.41
N ALA A 112 0.56 0.76 4.05
CA ALA A 112 -0.29 1.92 3.81
C ALA A 112 0.09 2.65 2.53
N ASP A 113 -0.93 3.25 1.92
CA ASP A 113 -0.83 4.02 0.69
C ASP A 113 -1.40 5.42 0.92
N ILE A 114 -0.65 6.45 0.55
CA ILE A 114 -1.01 7.85 0.73
C ILE A 114 -1.83 8.32 -0.47
N LYS A 115 -3.00 8.87 -0.21
CA LYS A 115 -3.86 9.45 -1.23
C LYS A 115 -4.15 10.93 -0.95
N THR A 116 -3.91 11.76 -1.96
CA THR A 116 -4.17 13.20 -1.92
C THR A 116 -5.33 13.60 -2.85
N THR A 117 -6.08 12.61 -3.33
CA THR A 117 -7.19 12.78 -4.27
C THR A 117 -8.39 13.49 -3.65
N TYR A 118 -9.22 14.14 -4.48
CA TYR A 118 -10.43 14.80 -4.02
C TYR A 118 -11.40 13.84 -3.33
N LYS A 119 -11.54 12.62 -3.84
CA LYS A 119 -12.35 11.54 -3.28
C LYS A 119 -11.45 10.31 -3.12
N LEU A 120 -11.56 9.64 -2.00
CA LEU A 120 -10.89 8.36 -1.79
C LEU A 120 -11.69 7.26 -2.50
N ASP A 121 -11.02 6.54 -3.38
CA ASP A 121 -11.51 5.31 -3.99
C ASP A 121 -10.92 4.12 -3.22
N THR A 122 -11.68 3.62 -2.24
CA THR A 122 -11.24 2.52 -1.37
C THR A 122 -11.14 1.20 -2.12
N ASP A 123 -11.92 1.01 -3.19
CA ASP A 123 -11.85 -0.19 -4.02
C ASP A 123 -10.54 -0.23 -4.81
N TYR A 124 -10.17 0.88 -5.43
CA TYR A 124 -8.89 1.02 -6.12
C TYR A 124 -7.69 0.78 -5.17
N VAL A 125 -7.71 1.41 -3.97
CA VAL A 125 -6.64 1.25 -2.99
C VAL A 125 -6.58 -0.18 -2.45
N SER A 126 -7.73 -0.82 -2.24
CA SER A 126 -7.80 -2.23 -1.84
C SER A 126 -7.09 -3.14 -2.85
N TRP A 127 -7.33 -2.98 -4.14
CA TRP A 127 -6.61 -3.73 -5.18
C TRP A 127 -5.12 -3.44 -5.18
N GLN A 128 -4.73 -2.17 -5.06
CA GLN A 128 -3.35 -1.75 -5.04
C GLN A 128 -2.58 -2.39 -3.87
N LEU A 129 -3.11 -2.25 -2.65
CA LEU A 129 -2.48 -2.80 -1.45
C LEU A 129 -2.51 -4.34 -1.43
N SER A 130 -3.50 -4.98 -2.05
CA SER A 130 -3.55 -6.44 -2.16
C SER A 130 -2.42 -6.98 -3.04
N VAL A 131 -2.14 -6.34 -4.17
CA VAL A 131 -0.98 -6.70 -5.00
C VAL A 131 0.33 -6.44 -4.26
N TYR A 132 0.41 -5.33 -3.53
CA TYR A 132 1.59 -5.01 -2.72
C TYR A 132 1.82 -6.03 -1.62
N ALA A 133 0.76 -6.44 -0.90
CA ALA A 133 0.84 -7.46 0.14
C ALA A 133 1.29 -8.81 -0.43
N TYR A 134 0.78 -9.20 -1.60
CA TYR A 134 1.22 -10.41 -2.30
C TYR A 134 2.73 -10.37 -2.60
N PHE A 135 3.22 -9.32 -3.24
CA PHE A 135 4.65 -9.20 -3.55
C PHE A 135 5.52 -9.03 -2.30
N PHE A 136 5.03 -8.30 -1.29
CA PHE A 136 5.73 -8.17 -0.01
C PHE A 136 5.94 -9.53 0.65
N SER A 137 4.90 -10.36 0.69
CA SER A 137 4.95 -11.70 1.28
C SER A 137 5.89 -12.64 0.51
N MET A 138 5.97 -12.51 -0.83
CA MET A 138 6.96 -13.24 -1.64
C MET A 138 8.40 -12.86 -1.30
N LEU A 139 8.66 -11.59 -1.10
CA LEU A 139 10.01 -11.07 -0.83
C LEU A 139 10.42 -11.22 0.64
N ASN A 140 9.46 -11.33 1.55
CA ASN A 140 9.66 -11.38 3.00
C ASN A 140 8.93 -12.60 3.60
N PRO A 141 9.33 -13.82 3.27
CA PRO A 141 8.67 -15.01 3.80
C PRO A 141 8.76 -15.05 5.33
N GLY A 142 7.62 -15.28 5.98
CA GLY A 142 7.53 -15.34 7.44
C GLY A 142 7.23 -14.00 8.12
N ILE A 143 7.06 -12.90 7.36
CA ILE A 143 6.57 -11.62 7.89
C ILE A 143 5.12 -11.44 7.43
N PRO A 144 4.12 -11.60 8.31
CA PRO A 144 2.72 -11.44 7.94
C PRO A 144 2.38 -9.97 7.67
N VAL A 145 1.48 -9.74 6.70
CA VAL A 145 0.83 -8.45 6.51
C VAL A 145 -0.46 -8.47 7.31
N SER A 146 -0.48 -7.75 8.43
CA SER A 146 -1.59 -7.75 9.40
C SER A 146 -2.68 -6.74 9.10
N GLY A 147 -2.42 -5.77 8.20
CA GLY A 147 -3.41 -4.76 7.83
C GLY A 147 -3.00 -3.94 6.62
N ALA A 148 -3.99 -3.31 6.00
CA ALA A 148 -3.83 -2.43 4.85
C ALA A 148 -4.66 -1.17 5.01
N TYR A 149 -4.07 0.01 4.82
CA TYR A 149 -4.71 1.29 5.11
C TYR A 149 -4.47 2.32 4.00
N ALA A 150 -5.50 3.09 3.69
CA ALA A 150 -5.37 4.32 2.92
C ALA A 150 -5.17 5.50 3.89
N ILE A 151 -4.08 6.22 3.75
CA ILE A 151 -3.83 7.49 4.44
C ILE A 151 -4.30 8.61 3.51
N TRP A 152 -5.52 9.06 3.71
CA TRP A 152 -6.15 10.07 2.85
C TRP A 152 -5.95 11.46 3.40
N LEU A 153 -5.18 12.28 2.68
CA LEU A 153 -4.77 13.62 3.08
C LEU A 153 -5.30 14.66 2.09
N ARG A 154 -6.10 15.57 2.61
CA ARG A 154 -6.58 16.76 1.92
C ARG A 154 -6.31 17.98 2.78
N ARG A 155 -6.39 19.17 2.18
CA ARG A 155 -6.18 20.44 2.89
C ARG A 155 -6.97 20.57 4.20
N ASP A 156 -8.21 20.10 4.21
CA ASP A 156 -9.19 20.27 5.29
C ASP A 156 -9.66 18.96 5.93
N LYS A 157 -9.15 17.82 5.43
CA LYS A 157 -9.60 16.49 5.88
C LYS A 157 -8.46 15.51 5.81
N HIS A 158 -8.22 14.84 6.94
CA HIS A 158 -7.26 13.75 7.04
C HIS A 158 -7.98 12.54 7.61
N LYS A 159 -7.67 11.38 7.11
CA LYS A 159 -8.28 10.15 7.61
C LYS A 159 -7.42 8.95 7.26
N VAL A 160 -7.20 8.07 8.22
CA VAL A 160 -6.71 6.71 7.98
C VAL A 160 -7.92 5.79 7.84
N VAL A 161 -7.96 5.05 6.74
CA VAL A 161 -9.09 4.17 6.40
C VAL A 161 -8.55 2.77 6.15
N GLU A 162 -9.00 1.82 6.94
CA GLU A 162 -8.73 0.41 6.68
C GLU A 162 -9.37 -0.02 5.35
N VAL A 163 -8.64 -0.77 4.56
CA VAL A 163 -9.13 -1.36 3.32
C VAL A 163 -8.93 -2.87 3.34
N PRO A 164 -9.94 -3.65 2.91
CA PRO A 164 -9.81 -5.10 2.91
C PRO A 164 -8.79 -5.53 1.84
N LEU A 165 -7.97 -6.52 2.16
CA LEU A 165 -7.16 -7.21 1.17
C LEU A 165 -8.02 -8.18 0.36
N ARG A 166 -7.78 -8.26 -0.94
CA ARG A 166 -8.43 -9.19 -1.85
C ARG A 166 -7.83 -10.59 -1.70
N PRO A 167 -8.61 -11.64 -1.98
CA PRO A 167 -8.08 -13.00 -2.07
C PRO A 167 -6.89 -13.08 -3.03
N VAL A 168 -5.90 -13.90 -2.71
CA VAL A 168 -4.69 -14.08 -3.52
C VAL A 168 -5.02 -14.57 -4.93
N GLU A 169 -6.05 -15.41 -5.06
CA GLU A 169 -6.53 -15.92 -6.35
C GLU A 169 -6.98 -14.78 -7.28
N ASP A 170 -7.66 -13.77 -6.72
CA ASP A 170 -8.10 -12.59 -7.49
C ASP A 170 -6.91 -11.74 -7.92
N VAL A 171 -5.90 -11.58 -7.04
CA VAL A 171 -4.65 -10.89 -7.34
C VAL A 171 -3.90 -11.61 -8.46
N LEU A 172 -3.75 -12.93 -8.38
CA LEU A 172 -3.09 -13.74 -9.39
C LEU A 172 -3.81 -13.67 -10.74
N LYS A 173 -5.14 -13.76 -10.71
CA LYS A 173 -5.96 -13.62 -11.92
C LYS A 173 -5.81 -12.23 -12.55
N LEU A 174 -5.77 -11.18 -11.75
CA LEU A 174 -5.52 -9.82 -12.24
C LEU A 174 -4.16 -9.71 -12.94
N LEU A 175 -3.10 -10.24 -12.33
CA LEU A 175 -1.74 -10.08 -12.83
C LEU A 175 -1.46 -10.99 -14.03
N TYR A 176 -1.78 -12.27 -13.92
CA TYR A 176 -1.33 -13.32 -14.83
C TYR A 176 -2.46 -13.94 -15.66
N GLY A 177 -3.73 -13.68 -15.34
CA GLY A 177 -4.87 -14.29 -16.05
C GLY A 177 -4.87 -15.81 -15.91
N ASP A 178 -5.09 -16.52 -17.02
CA ASP A 178 -5.11 -17.98 -17.07
C ASP A 178 -3.71 -18.59 -16.97
N GLU A 179 -2.64 -17.78 -17.08
CA GLU A 179 -1.23 -18.18 -16.90
C GLU A 179 -0.77 -18.06 -15.43
N ALA A 180 -1.70 -17.84 -14.49
CA ALA A 180 -1.39 -17.71 -13.08
C ALA A 180 -0.58 -18.92 -12.60
N PRO A 181 0.54 -18.71 -11.88
CA PRO A 181 1.30 -19.82 -11.32
C PRO A 181 0.37 -20.62 -10.42
N LYS A 182 0.34 -21.95 -10.62
CA LYS A 182 -0.36 -22.82 -9.68
C LYS A 182 0.33 -22.66 -8.33
N THR A 183 -0.41 -22.15 -7.36
CA THR A 183 0.09 -21.88 -6.02
C THR A 183 0.35 -23.19 -5.28
N ASP A 184 1.46 -23.84 -5.60
CA ASP A 184 2.07 -24.89 -4.78
C ASP A 184 3.10 -24.27 -3.79
N CYS A 185 3.21 -22.96 -3.81
CA CYS A 185 3.93 -22.22 -2.79
C CYS A 185 3.03 -22.22 -1.55
N GLY A 186 3.46 -22.90 -0.49
CA GLY A 186 2.76 -23.01 0.79
C GLY A 186 2.48 -21.66 1.48
N PHE A 187 1.74 -20.83 0.81
CA PHE A 187 1.00 -19.74 1.41
C PHE A 187 -0.17 -20.42 2.14
N GLY A 188 0.04 -20.72 3.43
CA GLY A 188 -1.07 -20.94 4.33
C GLY A 188 -2.06 -19.82 4.06
N GLU A 189 -3.33 -20.20 4.03
CA GLU A 189 -4.44 -19.28 3.84
C GLU A 189 -4.13 -17.94 4.50
N LEU A 190 -4.06 -16.86 3.70
CA LEU A 190 -4.15 -15.49 4.19
C LEU A 190 -5.60 -15.21 4.66
N SER A 191 -6.26 -16.22 5.17
CA SER A 191 -7.37 -16.10 6.07
C SER A 191 -6.76 -15.85 7.44
N PHE A 192 -6.98 -14.69 8.00
CA PHE A 192 -6.91 -14.50 9.43
C PHE A 192 -7.86 -15.55 10.04
N THR A 193 -7.35 -16.73 10.31
CA THR A 193 -8.15 -17.77 10.96
C THR A 193 -8.51 -17.23 12.33
N GLU A 194 -9.78 -17.38 12.69
CA GLU A 194 -10.26 -17.16 14.07
C GLU A 194 -9.32 -17.84 15.09
N ASP A 195 -8.61 -18.88 14.68
CA ASP A 195 -7.60 -19.59 15.45
C ASP A 195 -6.39 -18.74 15.84
N TYR A 196 -5.89 -17.86 14.96
CA TYR A 196 -4.77 -16.97 15.31
C TYR A 196 -5.20 -15.88 16.30
N LEU A 197 -6.41 -15.33 16.12
CA LEU A 197 -7.00 -14.38 17.08
C LEU A 197 -7.33 -15.06 18.43
N LEU A 198 -7.68 -16.34 18.41
CA LEU A 198 -7.93 -17.12 19.63
C LEU A 198 -6.63 -17.44 20.37
N GLN A 199 -5.55 -17.73 19.63
CA GLN A 199 -4.23 -17.99 20.22
C GLN A 199 -3.67 -16.74 20.90
N LEU A 200 -3.80 -15.56 20.27
CA LEU A 200 -3.39 -14.28 20.87
C LEU A 200 -4.22 -13.90 22.10
N LYS A 201 -5.53 -14.22 22.12
CA LYS A 201 -6.35 -14.02 23.31
C LYS A 201 -5.90 -14.91 24.49
N ASN A 202 -5.56 -16.16 24.19
CA ASN A 202 -5.11 -17.10 25.23
C ASN A 202 -3.75 -16.72 25.81
N GLU A 203 -2.82 -16.22 24.98
CA GLU A 203 -1.50 -15.74 25.44
C GLU A 203 -1.59 -14.45 26.25
N ALA A 204 -2.55 -13.57 25.95
CA ALA A 204 -2.79 -12.34 26.72
C ALA A 204 -3.52 -12.58 28.05
N GLU A 205 -4.23 -13.73 28.23
CA GLU A 205 -4.87 -14.09 29.50
C GLU A 205 -3.92 -14.87 30.44
N GLU A 206 -2.80 -15.38 29.94
CA GLU A 206 -1.79 -16.10 30.72
C GLU A 206 -0.61 -15.21 31.18
N ALA A 207 -0.55 -13.93 30.77
CA ALA A 207 0.50 -12.96 31.12
C ALA A 207 0.03 -11.93 32.15
#